data_44d23b90dfe4c00b7f7ec5699f1fb3aa
#
_entry.id   44d23b90dfe4c00b7f7ec5699f1fb3aa
#
_cell.length_a   1.000
_cell.length_b   1.000
_cell.length_c   1.000
_cell.angle_alpha   90.00
_cell.angle_beta   90.00
_cell.angle_gamma   90.00
#
_symmetry.space_group_name_H-M   'P 1'
#
loop_
_entity.id
_entity.type
_entity.pdbx_description
1 polymer ?
#
loop_
_entity_poly.entity_id
_entity_poly.type
_entity_poly.pdbx_seq_one_letter_code
_entity_poly.pdbx_strand_id
1 'polypeptide(L)'
;MEILFKLFDVLFPVFLTIGIGYWYGKKDPKFDTKFITTFAGNFGLPAIIFYSLTTTNISFDLFLRFSFYITLYVIIFSVLGLIILKLLKKDIYRLLPPLILPNTGNMGMPICLFAYGKMGLAIATAATSVILVFHFSVGILLASKKFSLKPLVKCIPVYALLVSLIFVYYKIPSPIFLENATFLIGYSTIFLVLMSLGVALSKLKVFSLKETLIYSLTRVLIGPIVGFGFVKFFNLNGVEAGVMFIQASMPSAILTYLVGKIYSPKKISDSIASTVALSTFLSFFTLIVVVFISLKYFN
;
A
#
# COMPACT_ATOMS: atom_id res chain seq x y z
N MET A 1 22.08 -19.94 -0.44
CA MET A 1 21.41 -20.18 0.86
C MET A 1 21.09 -18.86 1.58
N GLU A 2 22.02 -17.94 1.70
CA GLU A 2 21.88 -16.65 2.39
C GLU A 2 20.64 -15.83 1.93
N ILE A 3 20.41 -15.69 0.60
CA ILE A 3 19.25 -14.97 0.05
C ILE A 3 17.93 -15.63 0.46
N LEU A 4 17.87 -16.95 0.58
CA LEU A 4 16.65 -17.65 0.99
C LEU A 4 16.34 -17.40 2.47
N PHE A 5 17.34 -17.35 3.34
CA PHE A 5 17.15 -16.94 4.74
C PHE A 5 16.67 -15.50 4.82
N LYS A 6 17.31 -14.57 4.10
CA LYS A 6 16.90 -13.17 4.06
C LYS A 6 15.47 -12.99 3.52
N LEU A 7 15.10 -13.78 2.51
CA LEU A 7 13.71 -13.81 1.98
C LEU A 7 12.70 -14.22 3.07
N PHE A 8 13.06 -15.24 3.86
CA PHE A 8 12.24 -15.71 4.97
C PHE A 8 12.14 -14.65 6.06
N ASP A 9 13.26 -14.02 6.44
CA ASP A 9 13.30 -12.93 7.43
C ASP A 9 12.41 -11.73 7.03
N VAL A 10 12.28 -11.46 5.75
CA VAL A 10 11.45 -10.36 5.24
C VAL A 10 9.95 -10.73 5.22
N LEU A 11 9.61 -11.90 4.70
CA LEU A 11 8.20 -12.25 4.43
C LEU A 11 7.51 -12.93 5.61
N PHE A 12 8.24 -13.72 6.39
CA PHE A 12 7.65 -14.47 7.51
C PHE A 12 6.95 -13.58 8.53
N PRO A 13 7.56 -12.51 9.08
CA PRO A 13 6.88 -11.65 10.06
C PRO A 13 5.61 -11.00 9.52
N VAL A 14 5.60 -10.63 8.23
CA VAL A 14 4.43 -10.03 7.57
C VAL A 14 3.31 -11.06 7.44
N PHE A 15 3.62 -12.23 6.88
CA PHE A 15 2.61 -13.28 6.64
C PHE A 15 2.13 -13.91 7.95
N LEU A 16 3.00 -14.08 8.94
CA LEU A 16 2.64 -14.55 10.27
C LEU A 16 1.62 -13.59 10.93
N THR A 17 1.91 -12.29 10.90
CA THR A 17 1.03 -11.28 11.52
C THR A 17 -0.34 -11.23 10.83
N ILE A 18 -0.37 -11.29 9.48
CA ILE A 18 -1.61 -11.40 8.71
C ILE A 18 -2.33 -12.72 9.06
N GLY A 19 -1.61 -13.83 9.16
CA GLY A 19 -2.14 -15.15 9.52
C GLY A 19 -2.77 -15.17 10.90
N ILE A 20 -2.13 -14.57 11.90
CA ILE A 20 -2.69 -14.39 13.25
C ILE A 20 -4.01 -13.61 13.19
N GLY A 21 -4.01 -12.49 12.47
CA GLY A 21 -5.22 -11.68 12.28
C GLY A 21 -6.34 -12.46 11.58
N TYR A 22 -6.01 -13.23 10.55
CA TYR A 22 -6.97 -14.08 9.83
C TYR A 22 -7.57 -15.16 10.72
N TRP A 23 -6.72 -15.86 11.47
CA TRP A 23 -7.16 -16.88 12.44
C TRP A 23 -8.09 -16.27 13.50
N TYR A 24 -7.70 -15.12 14.07
CA TYR A 24 -8.51 -14.44 15.07
C TYR A 24 -9.87 -13.99 14.52
N GLY A 25 -9.88 -13.44 13.31
CA GLY A 25 -11.13 -13.03 12.65
C GLY A 25 -12.05 -14.20 12.27
N LYS A 26 -11.51 -15.42 12.06
CA LYS A 26 -12.30 -16.65 11.91
C LYS A 26 -12.85 -17.15 13.24
N LYS A 27 -12.05 -17.09 14.31
CA LYS A 27 -12.44 -17.52 15.66
C LYS A 27 -13.54 -16.62 16.24
N ASP A 28 -13.41 -15.30 16.03
CA ASP A 28 -14.41 -14.31 16.47
C ASP A 28 -14.89 -13.45 15.27
N PRO A 29 -15.92 -13.90 14.56
CA PRO A 29 -16.47 -13.13 13.43
C PRO A 29 -17.02 -11.75 13.81
N LYS A 30 -17.34 -11.52 15.10
CA LYS A 30 -17.83 -10.24 15.61
C LYS A 30 -16.72 -9.26 15.97
N PHE A 31 -15.46 -9.73 16.00
CA PHE A 31 -14.32 -8.87 16.31
C PHE A 31 -14.29 -7.64 15.40
N ASP A 32 -14.39 -6.45 16.00
CA ASP A 32 -14.41 -5.19 15.26
C ASP A 32 -13.04 -4.55 15.24
N THR A 33 -12.50 -4.33 14.04
CA THR A 33 -11.24 -3.65 13.82
C THR A 33 -11.36 -2.12 13.74
N LYS A 34 -12.55 -1.57 14.04
CA LYS A 34 -12.81 -0.12 13.91
C LYS A 34 -11.85 0.72 14.76
N PHE A 35 -11.60 0.30 16.00
CA PHE A 35 -10.60 0.97 16.84
C PHE A 35 -9.22 0.98 16.18
N ILE A 36 -8.75 -0.20 15.73
CA ILE A 36 -7.44 -0.36 15.08
C ILE A 36 -7.34 0.52 13.83
N THR A 37 -8.34 0.49 12.96
CA THR A 37 -8.33 1.30 11.72
C THR A 37 -8.41 2.79 11.99
N THR A 38 -9.18 3.20 13.01
CA THR A 38 -9.27 4.62 13.42
C THR A 38 -7.96 5.10 14.06
N PHE A 39 -7.38 4.29 14.95
CA PHE A 39 -6.07 4.58 15.55
C PHE A 39 -4.98 4.67 14.49
N ALA A 40 -4.91 3.69 13.60
CA ALA A 40 -3.93 3.67 12.51
C ALA A 40 -4.07 4.90 11.59
N GLY A 41 -5.29 5.28 11.24
CA GLY A 41 -5.53 6.45 10.38
C GLY A 41 -5.22 7.79 11.04
N ASN A 42 -5.56 7.96 12.32
CA ASN A 42 -5.48 9.26 12.98
C ASN A 42 -4.16 9.50 13.73
N PHE A 43 -3.48 8.44 14.18
CA PHE A 43 -2.24 8.53 14.96
C PHE A 43 -1.11 7.73 14.34
N GLY A 44 -1.36 6.50 13.94
CA GLY A 44 -0.34 5.58 13.50
C GLY A 44 0.33 5.95 12.18
N LEU A 45 -0.44 6.16 11.12
CA LEU A 45 0.09 6.60 9.83
C LEU A 45 0.75 7.98 9.92
N PRO A 46 0.17 9.00 10.59
CA PRO A 46 0.86 10.25 10.85
C PRO A 46 2.22 10.06 11.53
N ALA A 47 2.27 9.23 12.57
CA ALA A 47 3.48 8.96 13.32
C ALA A 47 4.56 8.27 12.46
N ILE A 48 4.20 7.22 11.71
CA ILE A 48 5.17 6.51 10.87
C ILE A 48 5.66 7.38 9.70
N ILE A 49 4.80 8.23 9.13
CA ILE A 49 5.18 9.20 8.09
C ILE A 49 6.21 10.18 8.66
N PHE A 50 5.90 10.80 9.79
CA PHE A 50 6.82 11.75 10.41
C PHE A 50 8.14 11.05 10.78
N TYR A 51 8.09 9.97 11.54
CA TYR A 51 9.29 9.24 11.96
C TYR A 51 10.16 8.83 10.78
N SER A 52 9.60 8.14 9.79
CA SER A 52 10.38 7.58 8.70
C SER A 52 11.02 8.64 7.79
N LEU A 53 10.35 9.78 7.57
CA LEU A 53 10.89 10.84 6.72
C LEU A 53 11.90 11.73 7.45
N THR A 54 11.71 11.99 8.77
CA THR A 54 12.58 12.93 9.51
C THR A 54 13.79 12.29 10.16
N THR A 55 13.75 10.96 10.43
CA THR A 55 14.86 10.24 11.08
C THR A 55 15.76 9.49 10.11
N THR A 56 15.48 9.57 8.81
CA THR A 56 16.34 9.02 7.76
C THR A 56 16.95 10.17 6.95
N ASN A 57 18.05 9.90 6.29
CA ASN A 57 18.68 10.90 5.41
C ASN A 57 18.01 10.98 4.04
N ILE A 58 16.66 10.85 3.99
CA ILE A 58 15.93 11.03 2.74
C ILE A 58 16.01 12.49 2.31
N SER A 59 16.43 12.74 1.07
CA SER A 59 16.45 14.08 0.54
C SER A 59 15.07 14.48 0.00
N PHE A 60 14.80 15.78 0.01
CA PHE A 60 13.57 16.32 -0.60
C PHE A 60 13.48 15.98 -2.09
N ASP A 61 14.62 15.99 -2.80
CA ASP A 61 14.71 15.57 -4.19
C ASP A 61 14.31 14.09 -4.40
N LEU A 62 14.79 13.19 -3.54
CA LEU A 62 14.40 11.78 -3.58
C LEU A 62 12.89 11.60 -3.35
N PHE A 63 12.31 12.35 -2.39
CA PHE A 63 10.87 12.36 -2.18
C PHE A 63 10.11 12.81 -3.44
N LEU A 64 10.55 13.90 -4.10
CA LEU A 64 9.92 14.39 -5.33
C LEU A 64 10.03 13.39 -6.48
N ARG A 65 11.21 12.77 -6.67
CA ARG A 65 11.42 11.74 -7.69
C ARG A 65 10.48 10.54 -7.48
N PHE A 66 10.38 10.03 -6.24
CA PHE A 66 9.47 8.93 -5.95
C PHE A 66 8.00 9.33 -6.09
N SER A 67 7.64 10.55 -5.71
CA SER A 67 6.29 11.09 -5.95
C SER A 67 5.94 11.11 -7.44
N PHE A 68 6.88 11.52 -8.28
CA PHE A 68 6.73 11.50 -9.74
C PHE A 68 6.59 10.05 -10.26
N TYR A 69 7.46 9.13 -9.84
CA TYR A 69 7.41 7.73 -10.28
C TYR A 69 6.08 7.05 -9.91
N ILE A 70 5.61 7.24 -8.68
CA ILE A 70 4.34 6.67 -8.23
C ILE A 70 3.15 7.29 -8.96
N THR A 71 3.18 8.60 -9.23
CA THR A 71 2.15 9.27 -10.03
C THR A 71 2.08 8.69 -11.44
N LEU A 72 3.22 8.57 -12.11
CA LEU A 72 3.32 7.98 -13.45
C LEU A 72 2.88 6.51 -13.45
N TYR A 73 3.27 5.74 -12.42
CA TYR A 73 2.82 4.38 -12.20
C TYR A 73 1.27 4.30 -12.13
N VAL A 74 0.63 5.15 -11.34
CA VAL A 74 -0.84 5.20 -11.24
C VAL A 74 -1.47 5.56 -12.57
N ILE A 75 -0.88 6.48 -13.35
CA ILE A 75 -1.36 6.84 -14.70
C ILE A 75 -1.29 5.63 -15.63
N ILE A 76 -0.15 4.92 -15.69
CA ILE A 76 0.01 3.72 -16.53
C ILE A 76 -1.00 2.66 -16.15
N PHE A 77 -1.15 2.39 -14.85
CA PHE A 77 -2.16 1.42 -14.37
C PHE A 77 -3.59 1.89 -14.65
N SER A 78 -3.84 3.19 -14.65
CA SER A 78 -5.16 3.73 -15.02
C SER A 78 -5.48 3.44 -16.49
N VAL A 79 -4.53 3.66 -17.40
CA VAL A 79 -4.72 3.34 -18.81
C VAL A 79 -4.96 1.84 -19.02
N LEU A 80 -4.13 0.98 -18.42
CA LEU A 80 -4.27 -0.48 -18.50
C LEU A 80 -5.60 -0.95 -17.90
N GLY A 81 -5.96 -0.44 -16.72
CA GLY A 81 -7.22 -0.76 -16.04
C GLY A 81 -8.45 -0.35 -16.85
N LEU A 82 -8.42 0.84 -17.45
CA LEU A 82 -9.49 1.32 -18.33
C LEU A 82 -9.66 0.42 -19.56
N ILE A 83 -8.56 0.02 -20.20
CA ILE A 83 -8.58 -0.91 -21.34
C ILE A 83 -9.24 -2.24 -20.93
N ILE A 84 -8.79 -2.83 -19.83
CA ILE A 84 -9.31 -4.13 -19.34
C ILE A 84 -10.80 -4.03 -19.01
N LEU A 85 -11.20 -3.01 -18.23
CA LEU A 85 -12.60 -2.83 -17.83
C LEU A 85 -13.52 -2.54 -19.03
N LYS A 86 -13.03 -1.80 -20.03
CA LYS A 86 -13.75 -1.54 -21.27
C LYS A 86 -13.95 -2.82 -22.10
N LEU A 87 -12.90 -3.64 -22.26
CA LEU A 87 -12.97 -4.93 -22.93
C LEU A 87 -13.94 -5.89 -22.24
N LEU A 88 -14.00 -5.86 -20.91
CA LEU A 88 -14.90 -6.70 -20.12
C LEU A 88 -16.32 -6.08 -20.00
N LYS A 89 -16.57 -4.92 -20.58
CA LYS A 89 -17.86 -4.18 -20.51
C LYS A 89 -18.33 -3.96 -19.07
N LYS A 90 -17.40 -3.52 -18.18
CA LYS A 90 -17.67 -3.30 -16.75
C LYS A 90 -17.70 -1.81 -16.38
N ASP A 91 -18.14 -1.51 -15.14
CA ASP A 91 -18.12 -0.12 -14.64
C ASP A 91 -16.69 0.37 -14.52
N ILE A 92 -16.26 1.17 -15.50
CA ILE A 92 -14.90 1.68 -15.64
C ILE A 92 -14.51 2.66 -14.51
N TYR A 93 -15.50 3.30 -13.88
CA TYR A 93 -15.22 4.25 -12.80
C TYR A 93 -15.01 3.52 -11.48
N ARG A 94 -16.00 2.76 -11.03
CA ARG A 94 -16.02 2.19 -9.68
C ARG A 94 -15.13 0.97 -9.51
N LEU A 95 -14.81 0.25 -10.59
CA LEU A 95 -13.91 -0.91 -10.55
C LEU A 95 -12.45 -0.56 -10.86
N LEU A 96 -12.15 0.68 -11.28
CA LEU A 96 -10.79 1.12 -11.55
C LEU A 96 -9.93 1.24 -10.27
N PRO A 97 -10.41 1.81 -9.13
CA PRO A 97 -9.60 2.00 -7.94
C PRO A 97 -8.85 0.73 -7.45
N PRO A 98 -9.47 -0.47 -7.33
CA PRO A 98 -8.75 -1.66 -6.89
C PRO A 98 -7.68 -2.15 -7.88
N LEU A 99 -7.76 -1.75 -9.15
CA LEU A 99 -6.74 -2.07 -10.15
C LEU A 99 -5.53 -1.15 -10.05
N ILE A 100 -5.74 0.13 -9.76
CA ILE A 100 -4.69 1.17 -9.84
C ILE A 100 -4.03 1.52 -8.51
N LEU A 101 -4.71 1.29 -7.38
CA LEU A 101 -4.23 1.68 -6.05
C LEU A 101 -3.70 0.46 -5.28
N PRO A 102 -2.37 0.32 -5.17
CA PRO A 102 -1.72 -0.78 -4.47
C PRO A 102 -1.78 -0.65 -2.94
N ASN A 103 -1.67 -1.77 -2.26
CA ASN A 103 -1.58 -1.84 -0.80
C ASN A 103 -0.18 -1.51 -0.28
N THR A 104 0.32 -0.34 -0.69
CA THR A 104 1.66 0.15 -0.34
C THR A 104 1.84 0.36 1.16
N GLY A 105 0.80 0.85 1.85
CA GLY A 105 0.85 1.16 3.27
C GLY A 105 0.87 -0.09 4.15
N ASN A 106 -0.19 -0.91 4.11
CA ASN A 106 -0.33 -2.01 5.06
C ASN A 106 0.61 -3.20 4.80
N MET A 107 1.00 -3.44 3.55
CA MET A 107 1.91 -4.53 3.18
C MET A 107 3.25 -4.02 2.66
N GLY A 108 3.25 -3.01 1.81
CA GLY A 108 4.45 -2.54 1.14
C GLY A 108 5.47 -1.91 2.10
N MET A 109 5.04 -1.04 3.02
CA MET A 109 5.96 -0.44 4.01
C MET A 109 6.65 -1.48 4.91
N PRO A 110 5.94 -2.44 5.54
CA PRO A 110 6.60 -3.49 6.32
C PRO A 110 7.59 -4.33 5.53
N ILE A 111 7.23 -4.73 4.31
CA ILE A 111 8.12 -5.53 3.46
C ILE A 111 9.39 -4.73 3.10
N CYS A 112 9.26 -3.45 2.75
CA CYS A 112 10.40 -2.59 2.46
C CYS A 112 11.26 -2.32 3.71
N LEU A 113 10.63 -2.22 4.89
CA LEU A 113 11.35 -2.12 6.17
C LEU A 113 12.22 -3.35 6.43
N PHE A 114 11.67 -4.54 6.28
CA PHE A 114 12.41 -5.78 6.54
C PHE A 114 13.43 -6.09 5.43
N ALA A 115 13.18 -5.68 4.18
CA ALA A 115 14.09 -5.89 3.07
C ALA A 115 15.29 -4.92 3.09
N TYR A 116 15.05 -3.63 3.41
CA TYR A 116 16.00 -2.53 3.21
C TYR A 116 16.15 -1.61 4.42
N GLY A 117 15.67 -2.02 5.59
CA GLY A 117 15.80 -1.26 6.83
C GLY A 117 15.05 0.09 6.81
N LYS A 118 15.53 1.03 7.62
CA LYS A 118 14.91 2.35 7.78
C LYS A 118 14.82 3.14 6.47
N MET A 119 15.84 3.06 5.59
CA MET A 119 15.83 3.73 4.30
C MET A 119 14.72 3.16 3.38
N GLY A 120 14.57 1.83 3.35
CA GLY A 120 13.47 1.17 2.63
C GLY A 120 12.10 1.63 3.13
N LEU A 121 11.93 1.75 4.46
CA LEU A 121 10.70 2.29 5.05
C LEU A 121 10.45 3.74 4.64
N ALA A 122 11.47 4.61 4.65
CA ALA A 122 11.31 6.03 4.31
C ALA A 122 10.88 6.23 2.86
N ILE A 123 11.52 5.54 1.91
CA ILE A 123 11.17 5.60 0.50
C ILE A 123 9.77 4.99 0.27
N ALA A 124 9.46 3.86 0.92
CA ALA A 124 8.13 3.26 0.86
C ALA A 124 7.04 4.17 1.45
N THR A 125 7.38 4.95 2.48
CA THR A 125 6.47 5.95 3.08
C THR A 125 6.22 7.11 2.13
N ALA A 126 7.25 7.60 1.43
CA ALA A 126 7.09 8.61 0.37
C ALA A 126 6.11 8.11 -0.71
N ALA A 127 6.33 6.90 -1.23
CA ALA A 127 5.44 6.26 -2.20
C ALA A 127 4.00 6.11 -1.67
N THR A 128 3.86 5.62 -0.44
CA THR A 128 2.56 5.42 0.22
C THR A 128 1.80 6.72 0.44
N SER A 129 2.50 7.80 0.77
CA SER A 129 1.90 9.12 0.97
C SER A 129 1.24 9.63 -0.32
N VAL A 130 1.86 9.41 -1.47
CA VAL A 130 1.27 9.75 -2.78
C VAL A 130 0.06 8.88 -3.07
N ILE A 131 0.15 7.56 -2.85
CA ILE A 131 -0.99 6.64 -3.03
C ILE A 131 -2.15 7.03 -2.10
N LEU A 132 -1.88 7.48 -0.88
CA LEU A 132 -2.91 7.95 0.05
C LEU A 132 -3.65 9.19 -0.50
N VAL A 133 -2.92 10.15 -1.09
CA VAL A 133 -3.53 11.29 -1.77
C VAL A 133 -4.42 10.81 -2.91
N PHE A 134 -3.99 9.86 -3.73
CA PHE A 134 -4.82 9.27 -4.78
C PHE A 134 -6.06 8.55 -4.23
N HIS A 135 -5.97 7.84 -3.10
CA HIS A 135 -7.13 7.21 -2.47
C HIS A 135 -8.21 8.22 -2.09
N PHE A 136 -7.82 9.32 -1.43
CA PHE A 136 -8.77 10.32 -0.91
C PHE A 136 -9.17 11.40 -1.92
N SER A 137 -8.57 11.43 -3.11
CA SER A 137 -8.96 12.30 -4.22
C SER A 137 -9.59 11.48 -5.36
N VAL A 138 -8.78 10.88 -6.21
CA VAL A 138 -9.20 10.12 -7.40
C VAL A 138 -10.01 8.88 -7.01
N GLY A 139 -9.62 8.13 -5.99
CA GLY A 139 -10.33 6.94 -5.51
C GLY A 139 -11.77 7.25 -5.11
N ILE A 140 -11.99 8.33 -4.34
CA ILE A 140 -13.33 8.76 -3.93
C ILE A 140 -14.10 9.35 -5.11
N LEU A 141 -13.48 10.15 -5.98
CA LEU A 141 -14.09 10.67 -7.19
C LEU A 141 -14.66 9.53 -8.06
N LEU A 142 -13.86 8.50 -8.30
CA LEU A 142 -14.25 7.35 -9.12
C LEU A 142 -15.37 6.53 -8.47
N ALA A 143 -15.28 6.28 -7.16
CA ALA A 143 -16.27 5.49 -6.43
C ALA A 143 -17.62 6.21 -6.29
N SER A 144 -17.61 7.52 -5.97
CA SER A 144 -18.79 8.33 -5.73
C SER A 144 -19.37 8.97 -6.99
N LYS A 145 -18.57 9.10 -8.05
CA LYS A 145 -18.85 9.90 -9.26
C LYS A 145 -19.09 11.38 -8.95
N LYS A 146 -18.62 11.86 -7.78
CA LYS A 146 -18.72 13.27 -7.37
C LYS A 146 -17.36 13.78 -6.92
N PHE A 147 -16.93 14.92 -7.45
CA PHE A 147 -15.69 15.55 -7.02
C PHE A 147 -15.85 16.18 -5.64
N SER A 148 -14.96 15.84 -4.72
CA SER A 148 -14.91 16.44 -3.39
C SER A 148 -13.51 16.33 -2.82
N LEU A 149 -12.92 17.45 -2.41
CA LEU A 149 -11.65 17.49 -1.69
C LEU A 149 -11.83 17.36 -0.17
N LYS A 150 -13.07 17.39 0.34
CA LYS A 150 -13.36 17.31 1.77
C LYS A 150 -12.75 16.08 2.46
N PRO A 151 -12.74 14.87 1.87
CA PRO A 151 -12.07 13.71 2.48
C PRO A 151 -10.56 13.86 2.55
N LEU A 152 -9.94 14.47 1.55
CA LEU A 152 -8.50 14.72 1.53
C LEU A 152 -8.10 15.74 2.60
N VAL A 153 -8.85 16.85 2.72
CA VAL A 153 -8.64 17.87 3.75
C VAL A 153 -8.85 17.33 5.17
N LYS A 154 -9.68 16.30 5.33
CA LYS A 154 -9.88 15.63 6.64
C LYS A 154 -8.87 14.52 6.93
N CYS A 155 -7.96 14.23 6.00
CA CYS A 155 -6.99 13.14 6.11
C CYS A 155 -5.78 13.60 6.94
N ILE A 156 -5.73 13.23 8.23
CA ILE A 156 -4.65 13.63 9.16
C ILE A 156 -3.25 13.24 8.64
N PRO A 157 -3.01 12.05 8.05
CA PRO A 157 -1.71 11.71 7.47
C PRO A 157 -1.17 12.71 6.44
N VAL A 158 -2.05 13.42 5.71
CA VAL A 158 -1.63 14.44 4.74
C VAL A 158 -0.97 15.62 5.46
N TYR A 159 -1.48 16.03 6.62
CA TYR A 159 -0.85 17.09 7.41
C TYR A 159 0.48 16.65 8.00
N ALA A 160 0.57 15.41 8.50
CA ALA A 160 1.83 14.85 8.95
C ALA A 160 2.88 14.81 7.83
N LEU A 161 2.47 14.46 6.61
CA LEU A 161 3.33 14.53 5.44
C LEU A 161 3.84 15.95 5.19
N LEU A 162 2.95 16.95 5.16
CA LEU A 162 3.33 18.35 4.93
C LEU A 162 4.32 18.84 5.98
N VAL A 163 4.05 18.55 7.28
CA VAL A 163 4.98 18.89 8.36
C VAL A 163 6.32 18.17 8.16
N SER A 164 6.32 16.87 7.87
CA SER A 164 7.56 16.12 7.64
C SER A 164 8.39 16.69 6.49
N LEU A 165 7.73 17.11 5.41
CA LEU A 165 8.42 17.72 4.26
C LEU A 165 9.07 19.07 4.59
N ILE A 166 8.51 19.84 5.53
CA ILE A 166 9.15 21.06 6.05
C ILE A 166 10.46 20.68 6.74
N PHE A 167 10.45 19.67 7.62
CA PHE A 167 11.66 19.19 8.30
C PHE A 167 12.72 18.70 7.29
N VAL A 168 12.31 17.91 6.31
CA VAL A 168 13.22 17.38 5.29
C VAL A 168 13.80 18.50 4.42
N TYR A 169 12.96 19.43 3.97
CA TYR A 169 13.37 20.51 3.06
C TYR A 169 14.39 21.47 3.72
N TYR A 170 14.08 21.92 4.95
CA TYR A 170 14.95 22.81 5.71
C TYR A 170 16.03 22.07 6.51
N LYS A 171 16.10 20.73 6.39
CA LYS A 171 17.05 19.88 7.15
C LYS A 171 17.00 20.12 8.67
N ILE A 172 15.79 20.33 9.20
CA ILE A 172 15.57 20.55 10.63
C ILE A 172 15.71 19.21 11.35
N PRO A 173 16.62 19.08 12.36
CA PRO A 173 16.70 17.86 13.15
C PRO A 173 15.40 17.67 13.95
N SER A 174 14.87 16.45 13.95
CA SER A 174 13.70 16.13 14.75
C SER A 174 14.06 16.11 16.24
N PRO A 175 13.25 16.70 17.14
CA PRO A 175 13.47 16.59 18.58
C PRO A 175 13.36 15.13 19.04
N ILE A 176 14.28 14.68 19.92
CA ILE A 176 14.37 13.28 20.37
C ILE A 176 13.05 12.77 20.98
N PHE A 177 12.36 13.60 21.77
CA PHE A 177 11.07 13.20 22.35
C PHE A 177 10.01 12.90 21.28
N LEU A 178 10.03 13.65 20.18
CA LEU A 178 9.10 13.47 19.07
C LEU A 178 9.47 12.22 18.25
N GLU A 179 10.77 11.98 18.05
CA GLU A 179 11.25 10.74 17.40
C GLU A 179 10.83 9.51 18.21
N ASN A 180 11.06 9.51 19.52
CA ASN A 180 10.69 8.40 20.39
C ASN A 180 9.18 8.14 20.40
N ALA A 181 8.37 9.21 20.50
CA ALA A 181 6.91 9.08 20.48
C ALA A 181 6.41 8.54 19.13
N THR A 182 6.90 9.10 18.01
CA THR A 182 6.48 8.69 16.66
C THR A 182 7.03 7.32 16.28
N PHE A 183 8.21 6.92 16.77
CA PHE A 183 8.72 5.57 16.69
C PHE A 183 7.77 4.56 17.34
N LEU A 184 7.44 4.78 18.61
CA LEU A 184 6.60 3.85 19.39
C LEU A 184 5.22 3.68 18.74
N ILE A 185 4.56 4.78 18.40
CA ILE A 185 3.23 4.77 17.78
C ILE A 185 3.29 4.19 16.36
N GLY A 186 4.27 4.59 15.56
CA GLY A 186 4.41 4.20 14.16
C GLY A 186 4.70 2.70 14.00
N TYR A 187 5.66 2.16 14.74
CA TYR A 187 6.01 0.73 14.65
C TYR A 187 4.91 -0.16 15.22
N SER A 188 4.25 0.23 16.30
CA SER A 188 3.06 -0.47 16.81
C SER A 188 1.95 -0.51 15.75
N THR A 189 1.83 0.54 14.96
CA THR A 189 0.84 0.61 13.89
C THR A 189 1.11 -0.40 12.77
N ILE A 190 2.38 -0.65 12.42
CA ILE A 190 2.74 -1.68 11.42
C ILE A 190 2.14 -3.04 11.81
N PHE A 191 2.34 -3.44 13.06
CA PHE A 191 1.74 -4.69 13.57
C PHE A 191 0.22 -4.66 13.53
N LEU A 192 -0.40 -3.60 14.01
CA LEU A 192 -1.86 -3.46 14.09
C LEU A 192 -2.54 -3.47 12.71
N VAL A 193 -1.95 -2.81 11.70
CA VAL A 193 -2.53 -2.79 10.34
C VAL A 193 -2.39 -4.13 9.63
N LEU A 194 -1.29 -4.86 9.81
CA LEU A 194 -1.12 -6.22 9.28
C LEU A 194 -2.12 -7.18 9.92
N MET A 195 -2.29 -7.13 11.24
CA MET A 195 -3.27 -7.93 11.96
C MET A 195 -4.70 -7.59 11.50
N SER A 196 -5.03 -6.30 11.40
CA SER A 196 -6.33 -5.83 10.93
C SER A 196 -6.61 -6.27 9.48
N LEU A 197 -5.59 -6.28 8.62
CA LEU A 197 -5.69 -6.81 7.26
C LEU A 197 -6.08 -8.30 7.28
N GLY A 198 -5.44 -9.10 8.12
CA GLY A 198 -5.78 -10.51 8.30
C GLY A 198 -7.23 -10.71 8.75
N VAL A 199 -7.68 -9.97 9.76
CA VAL A 199 -9.10 -9.98 10.21
C VAL A 199 -10.04 -9.58 9.09
N ALA A 200 -9.71 -8.54 8.32
CA ALA A 200 -10.54 -8.13 7.19
C ALA A 200 -10.64 -9.23 6.13
N LEU A 201 -9.51 -9.84 5.75
CA LEU A 201 -9.46 -10.95 4.79
C LEU A 201 -10.31 -12.16 5.25
N SER A 202 -10.37 -12.46 6.55
CA SER A 202 -11.17 -13.54 7.09
C SER A 202 -12.68 -13.38 6.87
N LYS A 203 -13.14 -12.12 6.71
CA LYS A 203 -14.54 -11.73 6.53
C LYS A 203 -14.92 -11.49 5.05
N LEU A 204 -13.95 -11.30 4.19
CA LEU A 204 -14.21 -11.08 2.76
C LEU A 204 -14.65 -12.39 2.10
N LYS A 205 -15.66 -12.28 1.23
CA LYS A 205 -16.16 -13.39 0.40
C LYS A 205 -15.77 -13.12 -1.05
N VAL A 206 -15.45 -14.18 -1.78
CA VAL A 206 -15.18 -14.07 -3.22
C VAL A 206 -16.50 -14.28 -3.96
N PHE A 207 -16.94 -13.25 -4.66
CA PHE A 207 -18.10 -13.27 -5.53
C PHE A 207 -17.61 -13.25 -6.99
N SER A 208 -18.31 -13.93 -7.92
CA SER A 208 -17.98 -13.88 -9.35
C SER A 208 -16.50 -14.23 -9.65
N LEU A 209 -16.09 -15.46 -9.35
CA LEU A 209 -14.68 -15.91 -9.37
C LEU A 209 -13.94 -15.57 -10.67
N LYS A 210 -14.59 -15.73 -11.85
CA LYS A 210 -13.96 -15.49 -13.17
C LYS A 210 -13.50 -14.03 -13.33
N GLU A 211 -14.37 -13.05 -13.01
CA GLU A 211 -14.05 -11.63 -13.16
C GLU A 211 -13.02 -11.20 -12.11
N THR A 212 -13.23 -11.64 -10.86
CA THR A 212 -12.33 -11.37 -9.74
C THR A 212 -10.92 -11.89 -10.03
N LEU A 213 -10.80 -13.08 -10.65
CA LEU A 213 -9.52 -13.66 -11.02
C LEU A 213 -8.78 -12.78 -12.05
N ILE A 214 -9.48 -12.29 -13.08
CA ILE A 214 -8.89 -11.40 -14.09
C ILE A 214 -8.36 -10.13 -13.42
N TYR A 215 -9.16 -9.46 -12.57
CA TYR A 215 -8.74 -8.23 -11.88
C TYR A 215 -7.55 -8.48 -10.96
N SER A 216 -7.59 -9.57 -10.20
CA SER A 216 -6.53 -9.92 -9.26
C SER A 216 -5.23 -10.30 -9.97
N LEU A 217 -5.29 -11.12 -11.03
CA LEU A 217 -4.11 -11.46 -11.84
C LEU A 217 -3.53 -10.24 -12.54
N THR A 218 -4.39 -9.36 -13.09
CA THR A 218 -3.94 -8.07 -13.64
C THR A 218 -3.09 -7.32 -12.61
N ARG A 219 -3.56 -7.24 -11.37
CA ARG A 219 -2.86 -6.50 -10.33
C ARG A 219 -1.54 -7.14 -9.94
N VAL A 220 -1.53 -8.45 -9.65
CA VAL A 220 -0.35 -9.13 -9.07
C VAL A 220 0.69 -9.57 -10.09
N LEU A 221 0.34 -9.67 -11.40
CA LEU A 221 1.28 -10.03 -12.46
C LEU A 221 1.78 -8.80 -13.23
N ILE A 222 0.89 -7.86 -13.57
CA ILE A 222 1.29 -6.66 -14.30
C ILE A 222 2.05 -5.69 -13.37
N GLY A 223 1.74 -5.68 -12.07
CA GLY A 223 2.45 -4.87 -11.08
C GLY A 223 3.96 -5.03 -11.12
N PRO A 224 4.49 -6.25 -10.95
CA PRO A 224 5.91 -6.52 -11.06
C PRO A 224 6.52 -6.16 -12.43
N ILE A 225 5.79 -6.44 -13.52
CA ILE A 225 6.27 -6.13 -14.89
C ILE A 225 6.45 -4.62 -15.05
N VAL A 226 5.46 -3.83 -14.67
CA VAL A 226 5.53 -2.36 -14.73
C VAL A 226 6.60 -1.84 -13.77
N GLY A 227 6.67 -2.37 -12.54
CA GLY A 227 7.69 -1.99 -11.57
C GLY A 227 9.11 -2.24 -12.06
N PHE A 228 9.36 -3.40 -12.68
CA PHE A 228 10.64 -3.72 -13.31
C PHE A 228 10.94 -2.79 -14.50
N GLY A 229 9.92 -2.47 -15.30
CA GLY A 229 10.03 -1.49 -16.38
C GLY A 229 10.48 -0.11 -15.86
N PHE A 230 9.92 0.34 -14.73
CA PHE A 230 10.36 1.59 -14.09
C PHE A 230 11.80 1.54 -13.63
N VAL A 231 12.22 0.46 -12.96
CA VAL A 231 13.61 0.29 -12.53
C VAL A 231 14.58 0.40 -13.70
N LYS A 232 14.27 -0.24 -14.84
CA LYS A 232 15.10 -0.20 -16.04
C LYS A 232 15.05 1.15 -16.74
N PHE A 233 13.87 1.73 -16.94
CA PHE A 233 13.69 2.97 -17.69
C PHE A 233 14.34 4.18 -16.98
N PHE A 234 14.22 4.24 -15.64
CA PHE A 234 14.81 5.33 -14.85
C PHE A 234 16.19 5.00 -14.29
N ASN A 235 16.78 3.85 -14.66
CA ASN A 235 18.09 3.38 -14.19
C ASN A 235 18.21 3.40 -12.66
N LEU A 236 17.14 2.94 -11.97
CA LEU A 236 17.14 2.88 -10.51
C LEU A 236 18.07 1.77 -10.02
N ASN A 237 18.74 1.99 -8.90
CA ASN A 237 19.69 1.05 -8.31
C ASN A 237 19.46 0.93 -6.79
N GLY A 238 20.01 -0.13 -6.19
CA GLY A 238 20.01 -0.33 -4.75
C GLY A 238 18.60 -0.26 -4.14
N VAL A 239 18.50 0.37 -2.98
CA VAL A 239 17.24 0.49 -2.21
C VAL A 239 16.11 1.17 -3.00
N GLU A 240 16.43 2.17 -3.84
CA GLU A 240 15.43 2.86 -4.67
C GLU A 240 14.76 1.89 -5.65
N ALA A 241 15.55 1.09 -6.35
CA ALA A 241 15.07 0.08 -7.29
C ALA A 241 14.22 -0.98 -6.59
N GLY A 242 14.73 -1.50 -5.45
CA GLY A 242 14.06 -2.52 -4.66
C GLY A 242 12.71 -2.06 -4.13
N VAL A 243 12.65 -0.86 -3.57
CA VAL A 243 11.40 -0.29 -3.05
C VAL A 243 10.41 -0.03 -4.18
N MET A 244 10.85 0.56 -5.31
CA MET A 244 9.97 0.77 -6.46
C MET A 244 9.36 -0.54 -6.96
N PHE A 245 10.17 -1.57 -7.11
CA PHE A 245 9.75 -2.88 -7.58
C PHE A 245 8.77 -3.56 -6.61
N ILE A 246 9.07 -3.53 -5.29
CA ILE A 246 8.18 -4.09 -4.26
C ILE A 246 6.86 -3.31 -4.21
N GLN A 247 6.88 -1.98 -4.12
CA GLN A 247 5.67 -1.17 -4.01
C GLN A 247 4.75 -1.29 -5.23
N ALA A 248 5.32 -1.35 -6.44
CA ALA A 248 4.57 -1.59 -7.67
C ALA A 248 3.89 -2.97 -7.68
N SER A 249 4.48 -3.96 -7.01
CA SER A 249 4.01 -5.34 -6.98
C SER A 249 2.96 -5.63 -5.90
N MET A 250 2.60 -4.64 -5.07
CA MET A 250 1.62 -4.84 -4.00
C MET A 250 0.23 -5.17 -4.56
N PRO A 251 -0.56 -6.03 -3.87
CA PRO A 251 -1.95 -6.33 -4.24
C PRO A 251 -2.85 -5.11 -4.11
N SER A 252 -4.12 -5.26 -4.46
CA SER A 252 -5.11 -4.20 -4.32
C SER A 252 -5.26 -3.73 -2.88
N ALA A 253 -5.30 -2.42 -2.65
CA ALA A 253 -5.43 -1.86 -1.31
C ALA A 253 -6.82 -2.12 -0.70
N ILE A 254 -6.86 -2.54 0.57
CA ILE A 254 -8.12 -2.72 1.30
C ILE A 254 -8.92 -1.42 1.42
N LEU A 255 -8.25 -0.28 1.40
CA LEU A 255 -8.90 1.04 1.44
C LEU A 255 -9.83 1.25 0.24
N THR A 256 -9.54 0.64 -0.92
CA THR A 256 -10.43 0.69 -2.09
C THR A 256 -11.78 0.03 -1.81
N TYR A 257 -11.78 -1.08 -1.04
CA TYR A 257 -13.01 -1.72 -0.59
C TYR A 257 -13.77 -0.84 0.42
N LEU A 258 -13.07 -0.25 1.38
CA LEU A 258 -13.71 0.62 2.37
C LEU A 258 -14.40 1.83 1.72
N VAL A 259 -13.72 2.46 0.76
CA VAL A 259 -14.28 3.55 -0.05
C VAL A 259 -15.45 3.04 -0.92
N GLY A 260 -15.28 1.91 -1.58
CA GLY A 260 -16.32 1.27 -2.38
C GLY A 260 -17.58 0.94 -1.57
N LYS A 261 -17.42 0.48 -0.31
CA LYS A 261 -18.54 0.18 0.60
C LYS A 261 -19.37 1.43 0.96
N ILE A 262 -18.73 2.60 1.03
CA ILE A 262 -19.40 3.87 1.36
C ILE A 262 -20.11 4.47 0.14
N TYR A 263 -19.47 4.41 -1.03
CA TYR A 263 -19.88 5.23 -2.20
C TYR A 263 -20.40 4.42 -3.37
N SER A 264 -20.23 3.09 -3.39
CA SER A 264 -20.64 2.26 -4.54
C SER A 264 -21.82 1.36 -4.21
N PRO A 265 -22.61 0.94 -5.22
CA PRO A 265 -23.66 -0.07 -5.03
C PRO A 265 -23.09 -1.38 -4.50
N LYS A 266 -23.89 -2.13 -3.70
CA LYS A 266 -23.48 -3.37 -3.05
C LYS A 266 -22.79 -4.36 -4.00
N LYS A 267 -23.36 -4.62 -5.18
CA LYS A 267 -22.79 -5.55 -6.18
C LYS A 267 -21.35 -5.17 -6.58
N ILE A 268 -21.08 -3.88 -6.73
CA ILE A 268 -19.74 -3.36 -7.10
C ILE A 268 -18.81 -3.44 -5.88
N SER A 269 -19.28 -3.04 -4.70
CA SER A 269 -18.51 -3.16 -3.46
C SER A 269 -18.13 -4.62 -3.18
N ASP A 270 -19.01 -5.59 -3.43
CA ASP A 270 -18.75 -7.02 -3.30
C ASP A 270 -17.67 -7.49 -4.31
N SER A 271 -17.69 -6.97 -5.55
CA SER A 271 -16.65 -7.24 -6.56
C SER A 271 -15.29 -6.65 -6.14
N ILE A 272 -15.27 -5.43 -5.59
CA ILE A 272 -14.04 -4.81 -5.06
C ILE A 272 -13.50 -5.65 -3.87
N ALA A 273 -14.37 -6.05 -2.94
CA ALA A 273 -14.01 -6.92 -1.82
C ALA A 273 -13.35 -8.22 -2.29
N SER A 274 -13.95 -8.86 -3.29
CA SER A 274 -13.42 -10.08 -3.90
C SER A 274 -12.05 -9.87 -4.53
N THR A 275 -11.87 -8.75 -5.26
CA THR A 275 -10.59 -8.40 -5.90
C THR A 275 -9.50 -8.16 -4.85
N VAL A 276 -9.80 -7.44 -3.77
CA VAL A 276 -8.86 -7.23 -2.66
C VAL A 276 -8.49 -8.56 -2.02
N ALA A 277 -9.47 -9.41 -1.68
CA ALA A 277 -9.21 -10.70 -1.05
C ALA A 277 -8.35 -11.62 -1.94
N LEU A 278 -8.74 -11.80 -3.20
CA LEU A 278 -8.06 -12.72 -4.11
C LEU A 278 -6.69 -12.20 -4.52
N SER A 279 -6.54 -10.89 -4.80
CA SER A 279 -5.22 -10.32 -5.12
C SER A 279 -4.26 -10.42 -3.94
N THR A 280 -4.73 -10.21 -2.71
CA THR A 280 -3.91 -10.39 -1.51
C THR A 280 -3.52 -11.86 -1.31
N PHE A 281 -4.45 -12.81 -1.53
CA PHE A 281 -4.12 -14.24 -1.48
C PHE A 281 -3.07 -14.62 -2.53
N LEU A 282 -3.26 -14.21 -3.78
CA LEU A 282 -2.30 -14.48 -4.85
C LEU A 282 -0.95 -13.80 -4.61
N SER A 283 -0.94 -12.65 -3.94
CA SER A 283 0.29 -11.93 -3.63
C SER A 283 1.21 -12.70 -2.67
N PHE A 284 0.71 -13.62 -1.84
CA PHE A 284 1.58 -14.48 -1.03
C PHE A 284 2.56 -15.29 -1.89
N PHE A 285 2.14 -15.70 -3.08
CA PHE A 285 3.01 -16.43 -4.01
C PHE A 285 3.87 -15.48 -4.87
N THR A 286 3.27 -14.41 -5.40
CA THR A 286 4.01 -13.48 -6.27
C THR A 286 5.06 -12.68 -5.49
N LEU A 287 4.80 -12.33 -4.22
CA LEU A 287 5.76 -11.60 -3.40
C LEU A 287 7.01 -12.41 -3.03
N ILE A 288 6.92 -13.74 -2.97
CA ILE A 288 8.11 -14.58 -2.82
C ILE A 288 9.07 -14.32 -3.99
N VAL A 289 8.56 -14.32 -5.21
CA VAL A 289 9.36 -14.07 -6.42
C VAL A 289 9.84 -12.62 -6.46
N VAL A 290 8.95 -11.67 -6.18
CA VAL A 290 9.25 -10.22 -6.20
C VAL A 290 10.35 -9.87 -5.20
N VAL A 291 10.21 -10.30 -3.94
CA VAL A 291 11.20 -9.99 -2.90
C VAL A 291 12.51 -10.75 -3.16
N PHE A 292 12.46 -11.98 -3.66
CA PHE A 292 13.66 -12.70 -4.09
C PHE A 292 14.43 -11.95 -5.18
N ILE A 293 13.74 -11.49 -6.25
CA ILE A 293 14.36 -10.69 -7.31
C ILE A 293 14.92 -9.39 -6.74
N SER A 294 14.15 -8.74 -5.88
CA SER A 294 14.51 -7.47 -5.25
C SER A 294 15.80 -7.59 -4.43
N LEU A 295 15.89 -8.60 -3.57
CA LEU A 295 17.05 -8.86 -2.74
C LEU A 295 18.29 -9.35 -3.53
N LYS A 296 18.07 -10.04 -4.66
CA LYS A 296 19.15 -10.57 -5.48
C LYS A 296 19.79 -9.51 -6.39
N TYR A 297 19.00 -8.62 -6.96
CA TYR A 297 19.47 -7.73 -8.02
C TYR A 297 19.52 -6.26 -7.63
N PHE A 298 18.89 -5.86 -6.50
CA PHE A 298 18.78 -4.47 -6.06
C PHE A 298 19.27 -4.25 -4.62
N ASN A 299 20.08 -5.18 -4.10
CA ASN A 299 20.63 -5.06 -2.74
C ASN A 299 22.06 -4.54 -2.76
#